data_1b4b6125127f15b18198b3ccc3cee72d
#
_entry.id   1b4b6125127f15b18198b3ccc3cee72d
#
_cell.length_a   1.000
_cell.length_b   1.000
_cell.length_c   1.000
_cell.angle_alpha   90.00
_cell.angle_beta   90.00
_cell.angle_gamma   90.00
#
_symmetry.space_group_name_H-M   'P 1'
#
loop_
_entity.id
_entity.type
_entity.pdbx_description
1 polymer ?
#
loop_
_entity_poly.entity_id
_entity_poly.type
_entity_poly.pdbx_seq_one_letter_code
_entity_poly.pdbx_strand_id
1 'polypeptide(L)'
;MKAFPPFRIFPAAPGDIPTIAQLHYQCWIETYTGLIDQAYLDQLSPQRSWKNMEHGDYRQFLLLTVGDDPAGFCSYCRSRDADADSTTGDVQSIYLLKTYQHRGYGRALMERALTELQQMGMQRVTLWVLSTNRQAIAFYERCGFTTDGAVKEQVIGSPVTELRMGRTLSPR
;
A
#
# COMPACT_ATOMS: atom_id res chain seq x y z
N MET A 1 -10.79 28.58 -0.35
CA MET A 1 -10.17 27.25 -0.36
C MET A 1 -10.15 26.74 1.08
N LYS A 2 -10.78 25.60 1.37
CA LYS A 2 -10.60 24.95 2.68
C LYS A 2 -9.17 24.42 2.73
N ALA A 3 -8.33 24.99 3.56
CA ALA A 3 -7.02 24.43 3.85
C ALA A 3 -7.22 23.06 4.53
N PHE A 4 -6.68 22.01 3.95
CA PHE A 4 -6.65 20.70 4.62
C PHE A 4 -5.71 20.77 5.83
N PRO A 5 -6.01 20.05 6.93
CA PRO A 5 -5.10 19.98 8.06
C PRO A 5 -3.69 19.57 7.61
N PRO A 6 -2.64 20.07 8.26
CA PRO A 6 -1.28 19.66 7.96
C PRO A 6 -1.15 18.14 8.16
N PHE A 7 -0.38 17.49 7.30
CA PHE A 7 -0.09 16.07 7.40
C PHE A 7 1.41 15.82 7.45
N ARG A 8 1.78 14.68 8.00
CA ARG A 8 3.17 14.21 8.06
C ARG A 8 3.26 12.79 7.51
N ILE A 9 4.37 12.50 6.83
CA ILE A 9 4.72 11.15 6.39
C ILE A 9 6.13 10.88 6.89
N PHE A 10 6.31 9.81 7.64
CA PHE A 10 7.59 9.48 8.24
C PHE A 10 7.81 7.96 8.28
N PRO A 11 9.08 7.50 8.26
CA PRO A 11 9.40 6.09 8.47
C PRO A 11 8.89 5.63 9.84
N ALA A 12 8.26 4.47 9.86
CA ALA A 12 7.74 3.90 11.10
C ALA A 12 8.86 3.47 12.04
N ALA A 13 8.62 3.65 13.34
CA ALA A 13 9.41 3.09 14.41
C ALA A 13 8.74 1.82 14.97
N PRO A 14 9.43 0.98 15.77
CA PRO A 14 8.82 -0.21 16.35
C PRO A 14 7.52 0.07 17.13
N GLY A 15 7.43 1.22 17.79
CA GLY A 15 6.25 1.64 18.54
C GLY A 15 5.04 1.99 17.68
N ASP A 16 5.21 2.20 16.36
CA ASP A 16 4.13 2.52 15.43
C ASP A 16 3.44 1.27 14.87
N ILE A 17 4.04 0.09 15.01
CA ILE A 17 3.50 -1.16 14.44
C ILE A 17 2.08 -1.47 14.94
N PRO A 18 1.73 -1.29 16.22
CA PRO A 18 0.34 -1.45 16.66
C PRO A 18 -0.65 -0.55 15.92
N THR A 19 -0.27 0.71 15.71
CA THR A 19 -1.06 1.70 14.97
C THR A 19 -1.23 1.27 13.51
N ILE A 20 -0.15 0.83 12.86
CA ILE A 20 -0.17 0.34 11.47
C ILE A 20 -1.05 -0.92 11.37
N ALA A 21 -0.98 -1.83 12.32
CA ALA A 21 -1.82 -3.02 12.35
C ALA A 21 -3.32 -2.68 12.48
N GLN A 22 -3.66 -1.68 13.29
CA GLN A 22 -5.02 -1.17 13.41
C GLN A 22 -5.49 -0.53 12.09
N LEU A 23 -4.66 0.32 11.47
CA LEU A 23 -4.94 0.92 10.17
C LEU A 23 -5.11 -0.15 9.08
N HIS A 24 -4.23 -1.15 9.05
CA HIS A 24 -4.31 -2.26 8.10
C HIS A 24 -5.67 -2.97 8.21
N TYR A 25 -6.06 -3.36 9.40
CA TYR A 25 -7.34 -4.00 9.66
C TYR A 25 -8.51 -3.14 9.16
N GLN A 26 -8.58 -1.88 9.60
CA GLN A 26 -9.67 -0.98 9.26
C GLN A 26 -9.71 -0.69 7.75
N CYS A 27 -8.58 -0.40 7.14
CA CYS A 27 -8.50 -0.15 5.70
C CYS A 27 -8.89 -1.38 4.87
N TRP A 28 -8.57 -2.59 5.33
CA TRP A 28 -8.99 -3.82 4.67
C TRP A 28 -10.50 -3.97 4.67
N ILE A 29 -11.14 -3.77 5.81
CA ILE A 29 -12.61 -3.80 5.89
C ILE A 29 -13.23 -2.74 4.98
N GLU A 30 -12.73 -1.51 5.04
CA GLU A 30 -13.25 -0.41 4.21
C GLU A 30 -13.04 -0.63 2.70
N THR A 31 -11.93 -1.26 2.30
CA THR A 31 -11.55 -1.43 0.89
C THR A 31 -12.19 -2.64 0.26
N TYR A 32 -12.17 -3.77 0.97
CA TYR A 32 -12.46 -5.07 0.36
C TYR A 32 -13.86 -5.60 0.63
N THR A 33 -14.66 -4.94 1.49
CA THR A 33 -16.09 -5.27 1.60
C THR A 33 -16.76 -5.15 0.24
N GLY A 34 -17.35 -6.27 -0.23
CA GLY A 34 -17.96 -6.38 -1.55
C GLY A 34 -16.99 -6.74 -2.70
N LEU A 35 -15.68 -6.82 -2.44
CA LEU A 35 -14.67 -7.23 -3.44
C LEU A 35 -14.11 -8.63 -3.20
N ILE A 36 -14.04 -9.08 -1.94
CA ILE A 36 -13.58 -10.42 -1.57
C ILE A 36 -14.60 -11.10 -0.65
N ASP A 37 -14.34 -12.37 -0.35
CA ASP A 37 -15.19 -13.17 0.52
C ASP A 37 -15.41 -12.53 1.89
N GLN A 38 -16.67 -12.31 2.26
CA GLN A 38 -17.03 -11.67 3.54
C GLN A 38 -16.62 -12.54 4.75
N ALA A 39 -16.74 -13.86 4.64
CA ALA A 39 -16.34 -14.76 5.72
C ALA A 39 -14.83 -14.69 6.00
N TYR A 40 -14.02 -14.37 4.99
CA TYR A 40 -12.60 -14.09 5.18
C TYR A 40 -12.39 -12.78 5.94
N LEU A 41 -13.09 -11.71 5.56
CA LEU A 41 -13.02 -10.40 6.24
C LEU A 41 -13.46 -10.48 7.70
N ASP A 42 -14.48 -11.28 8.00
CA ASP A 42 -15.02 -11.46 9.36
C ASP A 42 -14.01 -12.14 10.31
N GLN A 43 -13.00 -12.82 9.77
CA GLN A 43 -11.93 -13.44 10.55
C GLN A 43 -10.74 -12.51 10.82
N LEU A 44 -10.72 -11.32 10.20
CA LEU A 44 -9.64 -10.37 10.40
C LEU A 44 -9.76 -9.69 11.77
N SER A 45 -8.63 -9.24 12.28
CA SER A 45 -8.55 -8.46 13.50
C SER A 45 -7.24 -7.66 13.51
N PRO A 46 -7.14 -6.61 14.31
CA PRO A 46 -5.87 -5.90 14.50
C PRO A 46 -4.75 -6.81 15.00
N GLN A 47 -5.07 -7.78 15.86
CA GLN A 47 -4.11 -8.76 16.39
C GLN A 47 -3.56 -9.68 15.30
N ARG A 48 -4.40 -10.10 14.35
CA ARG A 48 -3.96 -10.90 13.20
C ARG A 48 -3.07 -10.07 12.28
N SER A 49 -3.44 -8.81 12.03
CA SER A 49 -2.60 -7.89 11.27
C SER A 49 -1.25 -7.66 11.94
N TRP A 50 -1.23 -7.48 13.25
CA TRP A 50 0.00 -7.38 14.03
C TRP A 50 0.90 -8.60 13.86
N LYS A 51 0.37 -9.82 14.06
CA LYS A 51 1.15 -11.06 13.89
C LYS A 51 1.81 -11.16 12.53
N ASN A 52 1.12 -10.73 11.49
CA ASN A 52 1.66 -10.75 10.14
C ASN A 52 2.79 -9.72 9.93
N MET A 53 2.83 -8.66 10.73
CA MET A 53 3.82 -7.58 10.65
C MET A 53 4.95 -7.72 11.66
N GLU A 54 4.75 -8.47 12.75
CA GLU A 54 5.68 -8.61 13.88
C GLU A 54 7.08 -9.06 13.45
N HIS A 55 7.16 -9.90 12.42
CA HIS A 55 8.41 -10.41 11.87
C HIS A 55 8.91 -9.62 10.65
N GLY A 56 8.21 -8.55 10.26
CA GLY A 56 8.59 -7.69 9.15
C GLY A 56 9.64 -6.63 9.56
N ASP A 57 10.29 -6.06 8.57
CA ASP A 57 11.17 -4.91 8.80
C ASP A 57 10.33 -3.62 8.87
N TYR A 58 10.12 -3.09 10.08
CA TYR A 58 9.37 -1.85 10.29
C TYR A 58 9.96 -0.65 9.51
N ARG A 59 11.24 -0.68 9.16
CA ARG A 59 11.89 0.36 8.35
C ARG A 59 11.37 0.43 6.93
N GLN A 60 10.61 -0.58 6.49
CA GLN A 60 9.94 -0.61 5.20
C GLN A 60 8.51 -0.04 5.26
N PHE A 61 8.11 0.54 6.37
CA PHE A 61 6.80 1.19 6.52
C PHE A 61 6.93 2.71 6.62
N LEU A 62 6.00 3.38 5.95
CA LEU A 62 5.73 4.80 6.13
C LEU A 62 4.38 4.97 6.82
N LEU A 63 4.32 5.78 7.86
CA LEU A 63 3.08 6.17 8.51
C LEU A 63 2.70 7.58 8.07
N LEU A 64 1.43 7.78 7.75
CA LEU A 64 0.84 9.08 7.45
C LEU A 64 -0.12 9.48 8.56
N THR A 65 0.07 10.68 9.11
CA THR A 65 -0.84 11.31 10.07
C THR A 65 -1.37 12.61 9.51
N VAL A 66 -2.61 12.95 9.88
CA VAL A 66 -3.25 14.23 9.58
C VAL A 66 -3.53 14.93 10.92
N GLY A 67 -2.80 16.01 11.20
CA GLY A 67 -2.63 16.44 12.59
C GLY A 67 -1.94 15.33 13.38
N ASP A 68 -2.55 14.90 14.47
CA ASP A 68 -2.05 13.79 15.30
C ASP A 68 -2.75 12.46 15.02
N ASP A 69 -3.76 12.45 14.13
CA ASP A 69 -4.54 11.26 13.82
C ASP A 69 -3.84 10.39 12.78
N PRO A 70 -3.61 9.09 13.04
CA PRO A 70 -3.16 8.14 12.04
C PRO A 70 -4.19 8.01 10.92
N ALA A 71 -3.77 8.21 9.68
CA ALA A 71 -4.67 8.28 8.54
C ALA A 71 -4.42 7.20 7.49
N GLY A 72 -3.18 6.68 7.41
CA GLY A 72 -2.81 5.68 6.43
C GLY A 72 -1.36 5.26 6.55
N PHE A 73 -0.98 4.28 5.76
CA PHE A 73 0.40 3.77 5.73
C PHE A 73 0.74 3.19 4.34
N CYS A 74 2.03 3.04 4.11
CA CYS A 74 2.56 2.35 2.94
C CYS A 74 3.70 1.43 3.38
N SER A 75 3.79 0.24 2.77
CA SER A 75 4.98 -0.61 2.88
C SER A 75 5.61 -0.84 1.52
N TYR A 76 6.93 -0.87 1.49
CA TYR A 76 7.73 -0.99 0.28
C TYR A 76 8.99 -1.79 0.53
N CYS A 77 9.48 -2.48 -0.50
CA CYS A 77 10.72 -3.27 -0.42
C CYS A 77 11.31 -3.49 -1.81
N ARG A 78 12.39 -4.26 -1.90
CA ARG A 78 12.82 -4.87 -3.16
C ARG A 78 11.77 -5.86 -3.62
N SER A 79 11.49 -5.92 -4.92
CA SER A 79 10.54 -6.88 -5.46
C SER A 79 10.99 -8.31 -5.18
N ARG A 80 10.01 -9.16 -4.86
CA ARG A 80 10.18 -10.61 -4.67
C ARG A 80 9.61 -11.43 -5.82
N ASP A 81 9.14 -10.75 -6.87
CA ASP A 81 8.65 -11.43 -8.07
C ASP A 81 9.79 -12.19 -8.75
N ALA A 82 9.51 -13.39 -9.23
CA ALA A 82 10.54 -14.27 -9.80
C ALA A 82 11.19 -13.70 -11.06
N ASP A 83 10.52 -12.82 -11.76
CA ASP A 83 10.99 -12.13 -12.98
C ASP A 83 11.56 -10.72 -12.72
N ALA A 84 11.63 -10.31 -11.44
CA ALA A 84 12.20 -9.01 -11.07
C ALA A 84 13.73 -9.05 -11.06
N ASP A 85 14.34 -8.00 -11.57
CA ASP A 85 15.77 -7.77 -11.43
C ASP A 85 16.12 -7.10 -10.08
N SER A 86 17.41 -6.93 -9.81
CA SER A 86 17.90 -6.36 -8.55
C SER A 86 17.57 -4.86 -8.39
N THR A 87 17.10 -4.19 -9.45
CA THR A 87 16.73 -2.77 -9.46
C THR A 87 15.22 -2.55 -9.46
N THR A 88 14.43 -3.61 -9.27
CA THR A 88 12.99 -3.54 -9.18
C THR A 88 12.54 -3.50 -7.72
N GLY A 89 11.84 -2.45 -7.36
CA GLY A 89 11.17 -2.29 -6.07
C GLY A 89 9.70 -2.70 -6.13
N ASP A 90 9.08 -2.81 -4.97
CA ASP A 90 7.68 -3.18 -4.81
C ASP A 90 7.00 -2.30 -3.76
N VAL A 91 5.83 -1.78 -4.09
CA VAL A 91 4.89 -1.21 -3.12
C VAL A 91 3.94 -2.33 -2.71
N GLN A 92 4.23 -2.93 -1.55
CA GLN A 92 3.48 -4.10 -1.07
C GLN A 92 2.07 -3.73 -0.58
N SER A 93 1.95 -2.57 0.05
CA SER A 93 0.67 -2.06 0.54
C SER A 93 0.67 -0.54 0.56
N ILE A 94 -0.46 0.05 0.22
CA ILE A 94 -0.74 1.46 0.42
C ILE A 94 -2.21 1.61 0.76
N TYR A 95 -2.48 2.11 1.95
CA TYR A 95 -3.83 2.23 2.48
C TYR A 95 -4.04 3.57 3.14
N LEU A 96 -5.24 4.09 2.96
CA LEU A 96 -5.71 5.34 3.55
C LEU A 96 -7.15 5.15 4.00
N LEU A 97 -7.46 5.52 5.22
CA LEU A 97 -8.84 5.50 5.73
C LEU A 97 -9.74 6.34 4.83
N LYS A 98 -10.96 5.87 4.58
CA LYS A 98 -11.93 6.52 3.67
C LYS A 98 -12.12 8.00 3.97
N THR A 99 -12.15 8.36 5.25
CA THR A 99 -12.33 9.75 5.71
C THR A 99 -11.21 10.69 5.24
N TYR A 100 -10.04 10.16 4.88
CA TYR A 100 -8.89 10.94 4.42
C TYR A 100 -8.64 10.82 2.91
N GLN A 101 -9.43 10.01 2.20
CA GLN A 101 -9.29 9.85 0.75
C GLN A 101 -9.73 11.11 -0.02
N HIS A 102 -9.34 11.19 -1.29
CA HIS A 102 -9.68 12.29 -2.21
C HIS A 102 -9.21 13.69 -1.80
N ARG A 103 -8.18 13.77 -0.94
CA ARG A 103 -7.58 15.02 -0.45
C ARG A 103 -6.09 15.17 -0.82
N GLY A 104 -5.58 14.31 -1.69
CA GLY A 104 -4.18 14.32 -2.11
C GLY A 104 -3.21 13.53 -1.22
N TYR A 105 -3.63 13.11 -0.03
CA TYR A 105 -2.76 12.40 0.92
C TYR A 105 -2.23 11.06 0.37
N GLY A 106 -3.06 10.29 -0.34
CA GLY A 106 -2.63 9.04 -0.96
C GLY A 106 -1.54 9.24 -2.00
N ARG A 107 -1.66 10.29 -2.81
CA ARG A 107 -0.61 10.67 -3.77
C ARG A 107 0.67 11.06 -3.07
N ALA A 108 0.61 11.89 -2.03
CA ALA A 108 1.78 12.28 -1.25
C ALA A 108 2.48 11.05 -0.62
N LEU A 109 1.71 10.10 -0.11
CA LEU A 109 2.22 8.86 0.46
C LEU A 109 2.91 7.99 -0.61
N MET A 110 2.32 7.84 -1.79
CA MET A 110 2.93 7.13 -2.91
C MET A 110 4.24 7.80 -3.36
N GLU A 111 4.24 9.10 -3.57
CA GLU A 111 5.43 9.86 -3.99
C GLU A 111 6.58 9.71 -2.96
N ARG A 112 6.25 9.69 -1.65
CA ARG A 112 7.25 9.43 -0.61
C ARG A 112 7.79 8.02 -0.70
N ALA A 113 6.96 7.00 -0.89
CA ALA A 113 7.40 5.61 -1.06
C ALA A 113 8.30 5.44 -2.29
N LEU A 114 7.96 6.08 -3.41
CA LEU A 114 8.78 6.06 -4.62
C LEU A 114 10.13 6.73 -4.40
N THR A 115 10.18 7.80 -3.60
CA THR A 115 11.44 8.46 -3.22
C THR A 115 12.33 7.54 -2.38
N GLU A 116 11.77 6.83 -1.41
CA GLU A 116 12.51 5.87 -0.60
C GLU A 116 13.08 4.72 -1.47
N LEU A 117 12.25 4.16 -2.35
CA LEU A 117 12.68 3.12 -3.30
C LEU A 117 13.78 3.60 -4.23
N GLN A 118 13.69 4.84 -4.71
CA GLN A 118 14.74 5.44 -5.55
C GLN A 118 16.05 5.60 -4.79
N GLN A 119 16.00 6.00 -3.51
CA GLN A 119 17.18 6.07 -2.64
C GLN A 119 17.80 4.70 -2.37
N MET A 120 16.99 3.62 -2.40
CA MET A 120 17.48 2.24 -2.34
C MET A 120 18.10 1.75 -3.66
N GLY A 121 18.14 2.60 -4.71
CA GLY A 121 18.69 2.28 -6.02
C GLY A 121 17.71 1.59 -6.98
N MET A 122 16.41 1.63 -6.66
CA MET A 122 15.40 1.04 -7.55
C MET A 122 15.20 1.96 -8.77
N GLN A 123 15.09 1.34 -9.95
CA GLN A 123 14.85 2.01 -11.23
C GLN A 123 13.44 1.75 -11.77
N ARG A 124 12.80 0.69 -11.29
CA ARG A 124 11.43 0.31 -11.59
C ARG A 124 10.72 -0.03 -10.29
N VAL A 125 9.43 0.25 -10.21
CA VAL A 125 8.58 -0.13 -9.09
C VAL A 125 7.36 -0.85 -9.61
N THR A 126 7.01 -1.96 -9.00
CA THR A 126 5.80 -2.75 -9.27
C THR A 126 4.87 -2.76 -8.07
N LEU A 127 3.65 -3.13 -8.30
CA LEU A 127 2.65 -3.44 -7.28
C LEU A 127 1.62 -4.42 -7.85
N TRP A 128 0.93 -5.13 -6.96
CA TRP A 128 -0.17 -6.02 -7.30
C TRP A 128 -1.49 -5.46 -6.81
N VAL A 129 -2.52 -5.56 -7.61
CA VAL A 129 -3.86 -5.02 -7.31
C VAL A 129 -4.95 -5.99 -7.76
N LEU A 130 -6.00 -6.16 -6.94
CA LEU A 130 -7.17 -6.93 -7.36
C LEU A 130 -7.74 -6.39 -8.66
N SER A 131 -7.97 -7.26 -9.65
CA SER A 131 -8.53 -6.89 -10.97
C SER A 131 -9.90 -6.21 -10.86
N THR A 132 -10.62 -6.47 -9.79
CA THR A 132 -11.94 -5.87 -9.49
C THR A 132 -11.86 -4.57 -8.70
N ASN A 133 -10.70 -4.20 -8.15
CA ASN A 133 -10.54 -2.96 -7.39
C ASN A 133 -10.29 -1.76 -8.34
N ARG A 134 -11.33 -1.33 -9.02
CA ARG A 134 -11.29 -0.25 -10.02
C ARG A 134 -10.82 1.07 -9.45
N GLN A 135 -11.15 1.37 -8.19
CA GLN A 135 -10.74 2.60 -7.52
C GLN A 135 -9.22 2.64 -7.32
N ALA A 136 -8.62 1.54 -6.86
CA ALA A 136 -7.18 1.43 -6.68
C ALA A 136 -6.44 1.48 -8.02
N ILE A 137 -6.92 0.76 -9.05
CA ILE A 137 -6.33 0.78 -10.39
C ILE A 137 -6.28 2.22 -10.92
N ALA A 138 -7.40 2.95 -10.87
CA ALA A 138 -7.45 4.34 -11.31
C ALA A 138 -6.53 5.26 -10.49
N PHE A 139 -6.36 5.00 -9.19
CA PHE A 139 -5.40 5.72 -8.35
C PHE A 139 -3.96 5.47 -8.81
N TYR A 140 -3.58 4.21 -9.06
CA TYR A 140 -2.23 3.86 -9.51
C TYR A 140 -1.94 4.42 -10.91
N GLU A 141 -2.92 4.41 -11.83
CA GLU A 141 -2.78 5.06 -13.14
C GLU A 141 -2.48 6.55 -13.00
N ARG A 142 -3.19 7.27 -12.12
CA ARG A 142 -2.89 8.69 -11.83
C ARG A 142 -1.52 8.91 -11.18
N CYS A 143 -0.97 7.87 -10.54
CA CYS A 143 0.41 7.87 -10.03
C CYS A 143 1.44 7.42 -11.07
N GLY A 144 1.07 7.23 -12.33
CA GLY A 144 1.96 6.90 -13.44
C GLY A 144 2.28 5.42 -13.57
N PHE A 145 1.52 4.53 -12.91
CA PHE A 145 1.64 3.09 -13.10
C PHE A 145 0.80 2.61 -14.28
N THR A 146 1.26 1.60 -14.97
CA THR A 146 0.53 0.91 -16.04
C THR A 146 0.62 -0.60 -15.84
N THR A 147 -0.38 -1.33 -16.32
CA THR A 147 -0.33 -2.80 -16.31
C THR A 147 0.78 -3.30 -17.23
N ASP A 148 1.51 -4.30 -16.81
CA ASP A 148 2.59 -4.92 -17.59
C ASP A 148 2.21 -6.29 -18.17
N GLY A 149 0.95 -6.71 -18.01
CA GLY A 149 0.40 -7.96 -18.51
C GLY A 149 0.55 -9.15 -17.56
N ALA A 150 1.33 -9.03 -16.47
CA ALA A 150 1.43 -10.09 -15.49
C ALA A 150 0.15 -10.19 -14.67
N VAL A 151 -0.30 -11.42 -14.48
CA VAL A 151 -1.51 -11.79 -13.74
C VAL A 151 -1.17 -12.93 -12.79
N LYS A 152 -1.72 -12.90 -11.59
CA LYS A 152 -1.65 -14.04 -10.66
C LYS A 152 -3.02 -14.35 -10.08
N GLU A 153 -3.26 -15.63 -9.89
CA GLU A 153 -4.41 -16.15 -9.14
C GLU A 153 -3.98 -16.46 -7.72
N GLN A 154 -4.79 -16.09 -6.77
CA GLN A 154 -4.60 -16.45 -5.37
C GLN A 154 -5.94 -16.67 -4.66
N VAL A 155 -5.89 -17.18 -3.43
CA VAL A 155 -7.08 -17.41 -2.60
C VAL A 155 -7.07 -16.44 -1.43
N ILE A 156 -8.07 -15.56 -1.39
CA ILE A 156 -8.37 -14.69 -0.25
C ILE A 156 -9.82 -14.98 0.17
N GLY A 157 -10.00 -16.08 0.93
CA GLY A 157 -11.30 -16.68 1.19
C GLY A 157 -11.85 -17.45 -0.01
N SER A 158 -11.91 -16.83 -1.18
CA SER A 158 -12.25 -17.38 -2.49
C SER A 158 -11.17 -17.05 -3.52
N PRO A 159 -11.16 -17.71 -4.70
CA PRO A 159 -10.20 -17.37 -5.75
C PRO A 159 -10.37 -15.93 -6.22
N VAL A 160 -9.25 -15.20 -6.34
CA VAL A 160 -9.19 -13.82 -6.83
C VAL A 160 -8.04 -13.68 -7.83
N THR A 161 -8.21 -12.73 -8.75
CA THR A 161 -7.20 -12.38 -9.75
C THR A 161 -6.57 -11.05 -9.40
N GLU A 162 -5.24 -10.98 -9.41
CA GLU A 162 -4.49 -9.73 -9.28
C GLU A 162 -3.74 -9.41 -10.57
N LEU A 163 -3.69 -8.13 -10.89
CA LEU A 163 -2.92 -7.56 -11.99
C LEU A 163 -1.67 -6.90 -11.43
N ARG A 164 -0.55 -7.05 -12.13
CA ARG A 164 0.64 -6.27 -11.82
C ARG A 164 0.63 -4.95 -12.58
N MET A 165 0.96 -3.88 -11.87
CA MET A 165 1.19 -2.57 -12.45
C MET A 165 2.64 -2.14 -12.17
N GLY A 166 3.25 -1.42 -13.09
CA GLY A 166 4.63 -0.99 -12.97
C GLY A 166 4.84 0.46 -13.41
N ARG A 167 5.86 1.07 -12.84
CA ARG A 167 6.33 2.41 -13.17
C ARG A 167 7.85 2.44 -13.19
N THR A 168 8.43 3.02 -14.23
CA THR A 168 9.86 3.34 -14.26
C THR A 168 10.13 4.62 -13.51
N LEU A 169 11.17 4.63 -12.68
CA LEU A 169 11.63 5.81 -11.97
C LEU A 169 12.64 6.57 -12.84
N SER A 170 12.43 7.89 -13.00
CA SER A 170 13.39 8.73 -13.71
C SER A 170 14.70 8.82 -12.93
N PRO A 171 15.87 8.77 -13.59
CA PRO A 171 17.13 9.09 -12.92
C PRO A 171 17.09 10.50 -12.34
N ARG A 172 17.68 10.68 -11.16
CA ARG A 172 17.92 12.01 -10.60
C ARG A 172 19.11 12.68 -11.25
#